data_4da178e3d9eec36f3d58ae8b7aaed089
#
_entry.id   4da178e3d9eec36f3d58ae8b7aaed089
#
_cell.length_a   1.000
_cell.length_b   1.000
_cell.length_c   1.000
_cell.angle_alpha   90.00
_cell.angle_beta   90.00
_cell.angle_gamma   90.00
#
_symmetry.space_group_name_H-M   'P 1'
#
loop_
_entity.id
_entity.type
_entity.pdbx_description
1 polymer ?
#
loop_
_entity_poly.entity_id
_entity_poly.type
_entity_poly.pdbx_seq_one_letter_code
_entity_poly.pdbx_strand_id
1 'polypeptide(L)'
;QAIGAPVTQLVRYVQKEGIEYSTRSRIVGSDVEPELIALLKTGRTRSSIALRLGIRRTFIKDYLADRPMLKAEWEEQHRDRLRSSHRLRFTRTLARNPGVPIKKIRLLPKNGFQWLYNNDREWLLKVLPALWKR
;
A
#
# COMPACT_ATOMS: atom_id res chain seq x y z
N GLN A 1 28.92 -9.24 12.89
CA GLN A 1 28.80 -9.15 12.56
C GLN A 1 28.79 -9.12 12.38
N ALA A 2 28.84 -9.18 12.77
CA ALA A 2 28.81 -9.04 12.54
C ALA A 2 28.77 -8.97 12.25
N ILE A 3 28.75 -9.09 12.45
CA ILE A 3 28.54 -8.93 12.10
C ILE A 3 28.34 -9.09 11.35
N GLY A 4 28.30 -9.49 11.43
CA GLY A 4 27.85 -9.40 10.80
C GLY A 4 27.42 -9.83 10.54
N ALA A 5 27.12 -10.46 11.00
CA ALA A 5 26.53 -10.62 10.97
C ALA A 5 26.17 -10.59 11.01
N PRO A 6 26.01 -10.69 11.21
CA PRO A 6 25.40 -10.36 11.41
C PRO A 6 25.25 -9.86 11.76
N VAL A 7 24.99 -9.76 12.02
CA VAL A 7 24.62 -9.40 12.67
C VAL A 7 23.86 -9.82 12.91
N THR A 8 23.49 -10.42 13.09
CA THR A 8 22.62 -10.76 13.30
C THR A 8 22.37 -11.61 13.92
N GLN A 9 22.76 -12.27 14.50
CA GLN A 9 22.40 -12.97 15.22
C GLN A 9 22.91 -12.90 16.45
N LEU A 10 23.70 -12.59 16.79
CA LEU A 10 24.22 -12.40 17.82
C LEU A 10 23.74 -11.80 18.72
N VAL A 11 23.60 -11.54 18.80
CA VAL A 11 23.16 -10.76 19.40
C VAL A 11 21.92 -10.81 19.29
N ARG A 12 21.47 -11.60 18.65
CA ARG A 12 20.33 -11.60 18.29
C ARG A 12 19.37 -11.39 19.23
N TYR A 13 19.32 -11.67 20.12
CA TYR A 13 18.42 -11.48 20.83
C TYR A 13 18.65 -10.48 21.78
N VAL A 14 19.53 -10.35 22.12
CA VAL A 14 19.89 -9.46 23.03
C VAL A 14 19.55 -8.42 22.81
N GLN A 15 19.40 -8.73 22.31
CA GLN A 15 19.63 -8.08 21.53
C GLN A 15 18.59 -7.85 20.59
N LYS A 16 17.54 -8.40 20.56
CA LYS A 16 16.44 -8.16 19.79
C LYS A 16 16.04 -6.70 19.85
N GLU A 17 15.86 -6.13 21.02
CA GLU A 17 15.55 -4.74 21.16
C GLU A 17 16.69 -3.87 20.65
N GLY A 18 17.90 -4.28 20.95
CA GLY A 18 19.07 -3.57 20.50
C GLY A 18 19.16 -3.48 19.00
N ILE A 19 18.81 -4.58 18.33
CA ILE A 19 18.85 -4.62 16.87
C ILE A 19 17.81 -3.67 16.28
N GLU A 20 16.61 -3.65 16.82
CA GLU A 20 15.57 -2.77 16.34
C GLU A 20 15.93 -1.32 16.55
N TYR A 21 16.49 -1.03 17.69
CA TYR A 21 16.91 0.33 18.01
C TYR A 21 18.02 0.78 17.06
N SER A 22 18.98 -0.12 16.80
CA SER A 22 20.07 0.21 15.87
C SER A 22 19.55 0.45 14.47
N THR A 23 18.57 -0.35 14.02
CA THR A 23 17.99 -0.18 12.69
C THR A 23 17.32 1.18 12.58
N ARG A 24 16.57 1.55 13.61
CA ARG A 24 15.89 2.85 13.61
C ARG A 24 16.91 3.98 13.57
N SER A 25 17.97 3.88 14.36
CA SER A 25 19.00 4.91 14.39
C SER A 25 19.73 5.04 13.07
N ARG A 26 19.92 3.91 12.37
CA ARG A 26 20.61 3.96 11.10
C ARG A 26 19.75 4.54 9.99
N ILE A 27 18.45 4.40 10.10
CA ILE A 27 17.56 4.91 9.06
C ILE A 27 17.28 6.39 9.25
N VAL A 28 16.94 6.80 10.46
CA VAL A 28 16.64 8.19 10.72
C VAL A 28 17.93 9.01 10.59
N GLY A 29 17.88 9.98 9.71
CA GLY A 29 19.05 10.83 9.45
C GLY A 29 20.02 10.27 8.42
N SER A 30 19.73 9.11 7.85
CA SER A 30 20.60 8.51 6.84
C SER A 30 20.07 8.79 5.44
N ASP A 31 20.80 8.31 4.43
CA ASP A 31 20.38 8.47 3.04
C ASP A 31 19.10 7.68 2.73
N VAL A 32 18.79 6.70 3.56
CA VAL A 32 17.59 5.87 3.36
C VAL A 32 16.33 6.66 3.72
N GLU A 33 16.44 7.58 4.67
CA GLU A 33 15.26 8.32 5.10
C GLU A 33 14.62 9.14 3.98
N PRO A 34 15.36 9.92 3.17
CA PRO A 34 14.74 10.64 2.06
C PRO A 34 14.06 9.69 1.07
N GLU A 35 14.65 8.52 0.84
CA GLU A 35 14.06 7.53 -0.05
C GLU A 35 12.78 6.98 0.54
N LEU A 36 12.77 6.73 1.84
CA LEU A 36 11.58 6.26 2.54
C LEU A 36 10.45 7.29 2.41
N ILE A 37 10.75 8.55 2.66
CA ILE A 37 9.76 9.61 2.55
C ILE A 37 9.22 9.70 1.13
N ALA A 38 10.10 9.62 0.13
CA ALA A 38 9.67 9.70 -1.26
C ALA A 38 8.71 8.55 -1.60
N LEU A 39 9.03 7.34 -1.15
CA LEU A 39 8.18 6.18 -1.41
C LEU A 39 6.84 6.29 -0.68
N LEU A 40 6.85 6.82 0.54
CA LEU A 40 5.61 7.03 1.28
C LEU A 40 4.71 8.04 0.57
N LYS A 41 5.30 9.07 0.00
CA LYS A 41 4.52 10.09 -0.72
C LYS A 41 3.91 9.56 -2.00
N THR A 42 4.38 8.43 -2.51
CA THR A 42 3.77 7.80 -3.69
C THR A 42 2.58 6.92 -3.31
N GLY A 43 2.38 6.66 -2.02
CA GLY A 43 1.25 5.85 -1.57
C GLY A 43 1.46 4.36 -1.69
N ARG A 44 2.70 3.90 -1.85
CA ARG A 44 2.97 2.46 -1.92
C ARG A 44 2.62 1.79 -0.61
N THR A 45 2.32 0.48 -0.66
CA THR A 45 2.02 -0.26 0.57
C THR A 45 3.26 -0.31 1.46
N ARG A 46 3.03 -0.44 2.76
CA ARG A 46 4.15 -0.56 3.70
C ARG A 46 4.99 -1.78 3.40
N SER A 47 4.35 -2.89 2.99
CA SER A 47 5.08 -4.10 2.63
C SER A 47 6.00 -3.89 1.43
N SER A 48 5.50 -3.18 0.42
CA SER A 48 6.29 -2.89 -0.78
C SER A 48 7.50 -2.03 -0.44
N ILE A 49 7.29 -1.00 0.38
CA ILE A 49 8.37 -0.10 0.78
C ILE A 49 9.41 -0.86 1.62
N ALA A 50 8.92 -1.68 2.56
CA ALA A 50 9.80 -2.44 3.43
C ALA A 50 10.70 -3.36 2.60
N LEU A 51 10.12 -4.03 1.61
CA LEU A 51 10.87 -4.93 0.76
C LEU A 51 11.91 -4.17 -0.07
N ARG A 52 11.51 -3.04 -0.62
CA ARG A 52 12.39 -2.25 -1.48
C ARG A 52 13.59 -1.68 -0.73
N LEU A 53 13.38 -1.23 0.50
CA LEU A 53 14.44 -0.61 1.29
C LEU A 53 15.16 -1.58 2.23
N GLY A 54 14.67 -2.80 2.32
CA GLY A 54 15.26 -3.79 3.23
C GLY A 54 15.08 -3.45 4.69
N ILE A 55 13.95 -2.85 5.05
CA ILE A 55 13.65 -2.49 6.43
C ILE A 55 12.37 -3.18 6.86
N ARG A 56 12.07 -3.13 8.15
CA ARG A 56 10.89 -3.80 8.69
C ARG A 56 9.64 -2.98 8.45
N ARG A 57 8.57 -3.68 8.15
CA ARG A 57 7.28 -3.02 7.98
C ARG A 57 6.82 -2.33 9.26
N THR A 58 7.12 -2.95 10.42
CA THR A 58 6.77 -2.34 11.69
C THR A 58 7.50 -1.03 11.93
N PHE A 59 8.73 -0.91 11.43
CA PHE A 59 9.45 0.35 11.53
C PHE A 59 8.70 1.45 10.77
N ILE A 60 8.20 1.12 9.58
CA ILE A 60 7.46 2.09 8.76
C ILE A 60 6.19 2.52 9.48
N LYS A 61 5.49 1.55 10.09
CA LYS A 61 4.28 1.85 10.84
C LYS A 61 4.57 2.83 11.97
N ASP A 62 5.64 2.57 12.74
CA ASP A 62 6.00 3.43 13.86
C ASP A 62 6.50 4.79 13.38
N TYR A 63 7.22 4.80 12.27
CA TYR A 63 7.72 6.03 11.67
C TYR A 63 6.55 6.95 11.31
N LEU A 64 5.52 6.39 10.70
CA LEU A 64 4.32 7.16 10.35
C LEU A 64 3.54 7.59 11.58
N ALA A 65 3.48 6.74 12.61
CA ALA A 65 2.76 7.08 13.84
C ALA A 65 3.35 8.32 14.50
N ASP A 66 4.67 8.51 14.38
CA ASP A 66 5.34 9.66 14.94
C ASP A 66 5.26 10.90 14.04
N ARG A 67 4.73 10.75 12.84
CA ARG A 67 4.66 11.85 11.87
C ARG A 67 3.25 11.93 11.28
N PRO A 68 2.30 12.49 12.03
CA PRO A 68 0.88 12.47 11.60
C PRO A 68 0.62 13.11 10.25
N MET A 69 1.36 14.18 9.91
CA MET A 69 1.15 14.84 8.63
C MET A 69 1.60 13.96 7.47
N LEU A 70 2.74 13.30 7.64
CA LEU A 70 3.23 12.38 6.62
C LEU A 70 2.31 11.18 6.50
N LYS A 71 1.80 10.70 7.64
CA LYS A 71 0.85 9.59 7.64
C LYS A 71 -0.40 9.94 6.86
N ALA A 72 -0.94 11.14 7.08
CA ALA A 72 -2.13 11.57 6.36
C ALA A 72 -1.88 11.66 4.86
N GLU A 73 -0.72 12.18 4.48
CA GLU A 73 -0.36 12.27 3.08
C GLU A 73 -0.22 10.88 2.46
N TRP A 74 0.42 9.96 3.19
CA TRP A 74 0.55 8.58 2.71
C TRP A 74 -0.80 7.92 2.54
N GLU A 75 -1.70 8.10 3.52
CA GLU A 75 -3.03 7.49 3.46
C GLU A 75 -3.82 8.00 2.26
N GLU A 76 -3.70 9.29 1.98
CA GLU A 76 -4.41 9.87 0.84
C GLU A 76 -3.86 9.33 -0.48
N GLN A 77 -2.55 9.29 -0.63
CA GLN A 77 -1.92 8.78 -1.85
C GLN A 77 -2.16 7.29 -2.02
N HIS A 78 -2.15 6.55 -0.92
CA HIS A 78 -2.43 5.13 -0.95
C HIS A 78 -3.88 4.87 -1.40
N ARG A 79 -4.81 5.67 -0.91
CA ARG A 79 -6.21 5.56 -1.30
C ARG A 79 -6.37 5.88 -2.79
N ASP A 80 -5.64 6.88 -3.28
CA ASP A 80 -5.68 7.22 -4.70
C ASP A 80 -5.14 6.09 -5.57
N ARG A 81 -4.10 5.41 -5.12
CA ARG A 81 -3.56 4.27 -5.85
C ARG A 81 -4.57 3.12 -5.89
N LEU A 82 -5.21 2.86 -4.76
CA LEU A 82 -6.24 1.82 -4.70
C LEU A 82 -7.39 2.16 -5.64
N ARG A 83 -7.80 3.43 -5.64
CA ARG A 83 -8.89 3.87 -6.52
C ARG A 83 -8.54 3.64 -7.98
N SER A 84 -7.35 4.07 -8.39
CA SER A 84 -6.91 3.90 -9.77
C SER A 84 -6.83 2.42 -10.16
N SER A 85 -6.31 1.61 -9.26
CA SER A 85 -6.18 0.18 -9.50
C SER A 85 -7.54 -0.49 -9.69
N HIS A 86 -8.48 -0.18 -8.81
CA HIS A 86 -9.81 -0.79 -8.89
C HIS A 86 -10.60 -0.27 -10.08
N ARG A 87 -10.44 1.01 -10.42
CA ARG A 87 -11.07 1.54 -11.62
C ARG A 87 -10.58 0.83 -12.88
N LEU A 88 -9.27 0.61 -12.94
CA LEU A 88 -8.68 -0.05 -14.09
C LEU A 88 -9.17 -1.50 -14.20
N ARG A 89 -9.20 -2.22 -13.08
CA ARG A 89 -9.68 -3.59 -13.06
C ARG A 89 -11.12 -3.68 -13.53
N PHE A 90 -11.96 -2.79 -13.02
CA PHE A 90 -13.38 -2.80 -13.39
C PHE A 90 -13.55 -2.46 -14.87
N THR A 91 -12.84 -1.44 -15.35
CA THR A 91 -12.91 -1.05 -16.75
C THR A 91 -12.49 -2.21 -17.66
N ARG A 92 -11.42 -2.90 -17.30
CA ARG A 92 -10.94 -4.05 -18.07
C ARG A 92 -11.95 -5.18 -18.07
N THR A 93 -12.56 -5.42 -16.90
CA THR A 93 -13.56 -6.48 -16.77
C THR A 93 -14.75 -6.19 -17.67
N LEU A 94 -15.22 -4.94 -17.70
CA LEU A 94 -16.32 -4.57 -18.59
C LEU A 94 -15.95 -4.77 -20.05
N ALA A 95 -14.73 -4.37 -20.42
CA ALA A 95 -14.28 -4.47 -21.80
C ALA A 95 -14.17 -5.93 -22.25
N ARG A 96 -13.80 -6.83 -21.33
CA ARG A 96 -13.66 -8.24 -21.66
C ARG A 96 -14.98 -8.99 -21.68
N ASN A 97 -16.02 -8.41 -21.12
CA ASN A 97 -17.31 -9.07 -20.99
C ASN A 97 -18.44 -8.18 -21.50
N PRO A 98 -18.40 -7.80 -22.79
CA PRO A 98 -19.43 -6.92 -23.34
C PRO A 98 -20.81 -7.60 -23.30
N GLY A 99 -21.81 -6.87 -22.88
CA GLY A 99 -23.17 -7.39 -22.83
C GLY A 99 -23.48 -8.30 -21.65
N VAL A 100 -22.49 -8.57 -20.81
CA VAL A 100 -22.75 -9.43 -19.64
C VAL A 100 -23.42 -8.60 -18.56
N PRO A 101 -24.48 -9.13 -17.92
CA PRO A 101 -25.20 -8.38 -16.87
C PRO A 101 -24.32 -8.07 -15.69
N ILE A 102 -24.61 -6.94 -15.02
CA ILE A 102 -23.82 -6.51 -13.89
C ILE A 102 -23.81 -7.58 -12.78
N LYS A 103 -24.90 -8.31 -12.62
CA LYS A 103 -24.96 -9.36 -11.62
C LYS A 103 -23.84 -10.38 -11.80
N LYS A 104 -23.54 -10.72 -13.04
CA LYS A 104 -22.47 -11.67 -13.35
C LYS A 104 -21.11 -11.04 -13.29
N ILE A 105 -21.00 -9.77 -13.70
CA ILE A 105 -19.74 -9.03 -13.64
C ILE A 105 -19.26 -8.96 -12.18
N ARG A 106 -20.19 -8.71 -11.25
CA ARG A 106 -19.84 -8.59 -9.85
C ARG A 106 -19.26 -9.87 -9.26
N LEU A 107 -19.59 -11.01 -9.84
CA LEU A 107 -19.13 -12.30 -9.35
C LEU A 107 -17.76 -12.69 -9.91
N LEU A 108 -17.28 -11.98 -10.92
CA LEU A 108 -15.97 -12.28 -11.48
C LEU A 108 -14.86 -11.89 -10.51
N PRO A 109 -13.79 -12.70 -10.44
CA PRO A 109 -12.71 -12.40 -9.50
C PRO A 109 -11.96 -11.14 -9.88
N LYS A 110 -11.49 -10.41 -8.86
CA LYS A 110 -10.61 -9.25 -9.03
C LYS A 110 -11.18 -8.20 -9.98
N ASN A 111 -12.49 -7.98 -9.93
CA ASN A 111 -13.12 -7.00 -10.80
C ASN A 111 -13.16 -5.58 -10.22
N GLY A 112 -12.90 -5.42 -8.92
CA GLY A 112 -12.88 -4.11 -8.30
C GLY A 112 -14.25 -3.54 -7.94
N PHE A 113 -15.34 -4.19 -8.33
CA PHE A 113 -16.68 -3.64 -8.13
C PHE A 113 -17.01 -3.33 -6.68
N GLN A 114 -16.76 -4.29 -5.78
CA GLN A 114 -17.15 -4.11 -4.37
C GLN A 114 -16.41 -2.94 -3.73
N TRP A 115 -15.12 -2.83 -3.99
CA TRP A 115 -14.34 -1.73 -3.46
C TRP A 115 -14.86 -0.38 -4.00
N LEU A 116 -15.13 -0.32 -5.30
CA LEU A 116 -15.62 0.90 -5.91
C LEU A 116 -17.00 1.27 -5.39
N TYR A 117 -17.85 0.28 -5.19
CA TYR A 117 -19.19 0.53 -4.66
C TYR A 117 -19.11 1.13 -3.26
N ASN A 118 -18.18 0.66 -2.45
CA ASN A 118 -18.02 1.15 -1.09
C ASN A 118 -17.24 2.46 -0.98
N ASN A 119 -16.32 2.71 -1.90
CA ASN A 119 -15.38 3.82 -1.76
C ASN A 119 -15.39 4.83 -2.90
N ASP A 120 -15.98 4.50 -4.04
CA ASP A 120 -15.92 5.36 -5.22
C ASP A 120 -17.21 5.24 -6.03
N ARG A 121 -18.32 5.22 -5.32
CA ARG A 121 -19.63 4.97 -5.93
C ARG A 121 -20.00 5.96 -7.02
N GLU A 122 -19.65 7.21 -6.83
CA GLU A 122 -19.94 8.24 -7.81
C GLU A 122 -19.35 7.91 -9.18
N TRP A 123 -18.08 7.55 -9.19
CA TRP A 123 -17.41 7.18 -10.43
C TRP A 123 -18.02 5.91 -11.01
N LEU A 124 -18.29 4.93 -10.13
CA LEU A 124 -18.86 3.65 -10.55
C LEU A 124 -20.18 3.87 -11.29
N LEU A 125 -21.04 4.72 -10.73
CA LEU A 125 -22.34 4.97 -11.35
C LEU A 125 -22.21 5.66 -12.69
N LYS A 126 -21.16 6.47 -12.86
CA LYS A 126 -20.93 7.13 -14.12
C LYS A 126 -20.51 6.19 -15.25
N VAL A 127 -19.77 5.14 -14.90
CA VAL A 127 -19.30 4.21 -15.93
C VAL A 127 -20.22 3.02 -16.15
N LEU A 128 -21.16 2.79 -15.27
CA LEU A 128 -22.10 1.70 -15.49
C LEU A 128 -23.00 2.04 -16.66
N PRO A 129 -23.28 1.07 -17.55
CA PRO A 129 -24.22 1.29 -18.63
C PRO A 129 -25.58 1.74 -18.07
N ALA A 130 -26.30 2.53 -18.84
CA ALA A 130 -27.58 3.09 -18.41
C ALA A 130 -28.53 2.02 -17.89
N LEU A 131 -28.50 0.85 -18.53
CA LEU A 131 -29.38 -0.25 -18.14
C LEU A 131 -29.10 -0.76 -16.73
N TRP A 132 -27.87 -0.59 -16.26
CA TRP A 132 -27.45 -1.14 -14.96
C TRP A 132 -27.62 -0.16 -13.81
N LYS A 133 -27.92 1.07 -14.13
CA LYS A 133 -28.02 2.11 -13.10
C LYS A 133 -29.31 2.07 -12.29
N ARG A 134 -30.21 1.19 -12.63
CA ARG A 134 -31.48 1.11 -11.94
C ARG A 134 -31.43 0.32 -10.66
#